data_0bfb9b4662124b0a308e8de237366d96
#
_entry.id   0bfb9b4662124b0a308e8de237366d96
#
_cell.length_a   1.000
_cell.length_b   1.000
_cell.length_c   1.000
_cell.angle_alpha   90.00
_cell.angle_beta   90.00
_cell.angle_gamma   90.00
#
_symmetry.space_group_name_H-M   'P 1'
#
loop_
_entity.id
_entity.type
_entity.pdbx_description
1 polymer ?
#
loop_
_entity_poly.entity_id
_entity_poly.type
_entity_poly.pdbx_seq_one_letter_code
_entity_poly.pdbx_strand_id
1 'polypeptide(L)'
;MTYEGLRLKVLKYWRVGLADWRKKQLKSTDFTIISNNCWGGMIYESYNLPKESPTVGMFFMAKEYIEFLSDLKGYIGGKLTFIKPEESRWKEMPQISGDKRFGHYPVGVLSNGKNTIEIFFLHYHSEQEAREKWERRIQRINWDKLLVKFNDQNGCTEMEVNKFMKLPFKN
;
A
#
# COMPACT_ATOMS: atom_id res chain seq x y z
N MET A 1 -4.12 -9.34 -27.35
CA MET A 1 -4.69 -8.96 -26.04
C MET A 1 -5.17 -10.24 -25.38
N THR A 2 -4.68 -10.59 -24.20
CA THR A 2 -5.08 -11.82 -23.51
C THR A 2 -6.49 -11.67 -22.92
N TYR A 3 -7.21 -12.79 -22.76
CA TYR A 3 -8.54 -12.81 -22.13
C TYR A 3 -8.55 -12.11 -20.76
N GLU A 4 -7.51 -12.34 -19.93
CA GLU A 4 -7.36 -11.66 -18.65
C GLU A 4 -7.21 -10.14 -18.81
N GLY A 5 -6.44 -9.68 -19.78
CA GLY A 5 -6.28 -8.25 -20.05
C GLY A 5 -7.59 -7.56 -20.43
N LEU A 6 -8.44 -8.24 -21.20
CA LEU A 6 -9.78 -7.75 -21.55
C LEU A 6 -10.69 -7.73 -20.32
N ARG A 7 -10.72 -8.81 -19.54
CA ARG A 7 -11.49 -8.92 -18.29
C ARG A 7 -11.14 -7.80 -17.30
N LEU A 8 -9.85 -7.54 -17.10
CA LEU A 8 -9.40 -6.45 -16.20
C LEU A 8 -9.82 -5.08 -16.69
N LYS A 9 -9.80 -4.84 -18.01
CA LYS A 9 -10.30 -3.58 -18.60
C LYS A 9 -11.79 -3.41 -18.38
N VAL A 10 -12.59 -4.46 -18.63
CA VAL A 10 -14.05 -4.44 -18.38
C VAL A 10 -14.35 -4.16 -16.91
N LEU A 11 -13.69 -4.87 -16.00
CA LEU A 11 -13.85 -4.64 -14.56
C LEU A 11 -13.46 -3.21 -14.13
N LYS A 12 -12.41 -2.65 -14.74
CA LYS A 12 -12.04 -1.26 -14.52
C LYS A 12 -13.11 -0.29 -15.01
N TYR A 13 -13.63 -0.49 -16.21
CA TYR A 13 -14.73 0.32 -16.76
C TYR A 13 -15.97 0.31 -15.87
N TRP A 14 -16.40 -0.86 -15.41
CA TRP A 14 -17.51 -1.00 -14.46
C TRP A 14 -17.22 -0.31 -13.13
N ARG A 15 -16.00 -0.44 -12.65
CA ARG A 15 -15.58 0.19 -11.39
C ARG A 15 -15.63 1.71 -11.48
N VAL A 16 -15.09 2.29 -12.54
CA VAL A 16 -15.02 3.74 -12.75
C VAL A 16 -16.38 4.31 -13.16
N GLY A 17 -17.13 3.63 -14.02
CA GLY A 17 -18.43 4.11 -14.54
C GLY A 17 -19.50 4.32 -13.47
N LEU A 18 -19.42 3.59 -12.34
CA LEU A 18 -20.34 3.73 -11.20
C LEU A 18 -19.72 4.49 -10.01
N ALA A 19 -18.54 5.07 -10.18
CA ALA A 19 -17.79 5.64 -9.07
C ALA A 19 -18.49 6.82 -8.41
N ASP A 20 -19.06 7.73 -9.20
CA ASP A 20 -19.79 8.90 -8.67
C ASP A 20 -21.10 8.50 -7.97
N TRP A 21 -21.78 7.48 -8.49
CA TRP A 21 -22.97 6.95 -7.83
C TRP A 21 -22.59 6.33 -6.47
N ARG A 22 -21.53 5.52 -6.41
CA ARG A 22 -21.02 4.94 -5.14
C ARG A 22 -20.58 6.03 -4.17
N LYS A 23 -19.90 7.07 -4.65
CA LYS A 23 -19.47 8.20 -3.83
C LYS A 23 -20.63 8.85 -3.09
N LYS A 24 -21.77 9.03 -3.77
CA LYS A 24 -22.99 9.62 -3.17
C LYS A 24 -23.60 8.75 -2.07
N GLN A 25 -23.26 7.45 -1.99
CA GLN A 25 -23.73 6.55 -0.94
C GLN A 25 -22.86 6.59 0.33
N LEU A 26 -21.68 7.21 0.26
CA LEU A 26 -20.78 7.31 1.41
C LEU A 26 -21.30 8.34 2.41
N LYS A 27 -21.30 7.97 3.70
CA LYS A 27 -21.58 8.91 4.79
C LYS A 27 -20.48 9.95 5.00
N SER A 28 -19.25 9.62 4.60
CA SER A 28 -18.10 10.50 4.66
C SER A 28 -17.10 10.10 3.56
N THR A 29 -16.44 11.07 2.97
CA THR A 29 -15.35 10.88 2.00
C THR A 29 -13.99 11.19 2.59
N ASP A 30 -13.95 11.68 3.81
CA ASP A 30 -12.78 12.09 4.56
C ASP A 30 -12.31 10.94 5.46
N PHE A 31 -11.54 10.02 4.89
CA PHE A 31 -10.91 8.90 5.59
C PHE A 31 -9.60 8.50 4.89
N THR A 32 -8.72 7.86 5.62
CA THR A 32 -7.47 7.32 5.07
C THR A 32 -7.47 5.80 5.13
N ILE A 33 -7.19 5.15 3.99
CA ILE A 33 -7.03 3.70 3.90
C ILE A 33 -5.56 3.35 3.96
N ILE A 34 -5.15 2.62 4.97
CA ILE A 34 -3.82 2.01 5.08
C ILE A 34 -3.95 0.52 4.71
N SER A 35 -3.24 0.09 3.67
CA SER A 35 -3.30 -1.29 3.18
C SER A 35 -1.91 -1.81 2.78
N ASN A 36 -1.69 -3.12 2.93
CA ASN A 36 -0.43 -3.76 2.56
C ASN A 36 -0.28 -4.07 1.07
N ASN A 37 -1.23 -3.64 0.25
CA ASN A 37 -1.21 -3.81 -1.21
C ASN A 37 -2.01 -2.72 -1.92
N CYS A 38 -2.17 -2.83 -3.24
CA CYS A 38 -2.85 -1.84 -4.08
C CYS A 38 -4.37 -1.71 -3.85
N TRP A 39 -4.96 -2.52 -2.95
CA TRP A 39 -6.41 -2.52 -2.71
C TRP A 39 -6.95 -1.15 -2.31
N GLY A 40 -6.28 -0.45 -1.40
CA GLY A 40 -6.70 0.90 -0.99
C GLY A 40 -6.79 1.88 -2.16
N GLY A 41 -5.81 1.82 -3.07
CA GLY A 41 -5.82 2.63 -4.30
C GLY A 41 -6.99 2.31 -5.23
N MET A 42 -7.38 1.03 -5.33
CA MET A 42 -8.55 0.60 -6.10
C MET A 42 -9.87 1.09 -5.47
N ILE A 43 -9.95 1.14 -4.14
CA ILE A 43 -11.13 1.68 -3.46
C ILE A 43 -11.28 3.17 -3.73
N TYR A 44 -10.23 3.98 -3.58
CA TYR A 44 -10.28 5.40 -3.93
C TYR A 44 -10.77 5.61 -5.38
N GLU A 45 -10.24 4.84 -6.33
CA GLU A 45 -10.68 4.90 -7.73
C GLU A 45 -12.14 4.47 -7.91
N SER A 46 -12.59 3.44 -7.19
CA SER A 46 -13.96 2.90 -7.27
C SER A 46 -15.04 3.86 -6.76
N TYR A 47 -14.66 4.84 -5.98
CA TYR A 47 -15.54 5.86 -5.40
C TYR A 47 -15.22 7.28 -5.90
N ASN A 48 -14.40 7.41 -6.94
CA ASN A 48 -13.93 8.71 -7.46
C ASN A 48 -13.42 9.63 -6.33
N LEU A 49 -12.57 9.09 -5.46
CA LEU A 49 -11.96 9.82 -4.36
C LEU A 49 -10.50 10.14 -4.65
N PRO A 50 -9.96 11.25 -4.13
CA PRO A 50 -8.53 11.53 -4.18
C PRO A 50 -7.73 10.41 -3.51
N LYS A 51 -6.62 9.99 -4.14
CA LYS A 51 -5.72 8.95 -3.60
C LYS A 51 -4.79 9.57 -2.54
N GLU A 52 -5.30 9.82 -1.35
CA GLU A 52 -4.61 10.56 -0.30
C GLU A 52 -3.90 9.70 0.74
N SER A 53 -3.99 8.38 0.63
CA SER A 53 -3.23 7.48 1.49
C SER A 53 -1.78 7.33 1.03
N PRO A 54 -0.79 7.30 1.95
CA PRO A 54 0.61 7.06 1.60
C PRO A 54 0.83 5.67 1.00
N THR A 55 0.01 4.66 1.37
CA THR A 55 0.18 3.27 0.91
C THR A 55 -0.40 2.97 -0.48
N VAL A 56 -0.90 3.99 -1.20
CA VAL A 56 -1.44 3.79 -2.55
C VAL A 56 -0.33 3.53 -3.57
N GLY A 57 -0.48 2.47 -4.36
CA GLY A 57 0.44 2.13 -5.46
C GLY A 57 1.71 1.41 -5.01
N MET A 58 1.71 0.86 -3.81
CA MET A 58 2.81 0.10 -3.25
C MET A 58 2.31 -1.19 -2.59
N PHE A 59 3.25 -2.05 -2.21
CA PHE A 59 2.95 -3.19 -1.36
C PHE A 59 4.05 -3.39 -0.31
N PHE A 60 3.70 -4.18 0.71
CA PHE A 60 4.60 -4.62 1.78
C PHE A 60 4.62 -6.14 1.82
N MET A 61 5.72 -6.71 2.24
CA MET A 61 5.70 -8.06 2.76
C MET A 61 4.89 -8.08 4.06
N ALA A 62 4.18 -9.18 4.32
CA ALA A 62 3.25 -9.25 5.45
C ALA A 62 3.91 -8.91 6.79
N LYS A 63 5.12 -9.44 7.04
CA LYS A 63 5.92 -9.15 8.24
C LYS A 63 6.24 -7.66 8.37
N GLU A 64 6.64 -7.01 7.27
CA GLU A 64 6.96 -5.58 7.23
C GLU A 64 5.72 -4.72 7.51
N TYR A 65 4.58 -5.14 6.99
CA TYR A 65 3.34 -4.41 7.23
C TYR A 65 2.86 -4.49 8.68
N ILE A 66 3.01 -5.65 9.33
CA ILE A 66 2.70 -5.78 10.76
C ILE A 66 3.64 -4.87 11.58
N GLU A 67 4.93 -4.85 11.25
CA GLU A 67 5.90 -3.96 11.89
C GLU A 67 5.54 -2.48 11.66
N PHE A 68 5.17 -2.10 10.42
CA PHE A 68 4.68 -0.77 10.09
C PHE A 68 3.48 -0.35 10.94
N LEU A 69 2.51 -1.23 11.09
CA LEU A 69 1.31 -0.97 11.86
C LEU A 69 1.57 -0.92 13.38
N SER A 70 2.59 -1.62 13.87
CA SER A 70 2.92 -1.64 15.31
C SER A 70 3.41 -0.27 15.82
N ASP A 71 3.99 0.55 14.93
CA ASP A 71 4.40 1.93 15.21
C ASP A 71 4.10 2.85 14.00
N LEU A 72 2.83 2.86 13.57
CA LEU A 72 2.41 3.56 12.36
C LEU A 72 2.83 5.03 12.35
N LYS A 73 2.67 5.75 13.47
CA LYS A 73 3.05 7.17 13.57
C LYS A 73 4.56 7.37 13.51
N GLY A 74 5.33 6.49 14.15
CA GLY A 74 6.79 6.54 14.12
C GLY A 74 7.33 6.31 12.70
N TYR A 75 6.80 5.34 11.97
CA TYR A 75 7.21 5.11 10.59
C TYR A 75 6.76 6.22 9.63
N ILE A 76 5.54 6.74 9.76
CA ILE A 76 5.03 7.84 8.93
C ILE A 76 5.86 9.11 9.14
N GLY A 77 6.26 9.41 10.37
CA GLY A 77 7.14 10.56 10.69
C GLY A 77 8.63 10.27 10.48
N GLY A 78 8.97 9.05 10.10
CA GLY A 78 10.33 8.59 9.99
C GLY A 78 11.02 8.93 8.67
N LYS A 79 12.22 8.38 8.48
CA LYS A 79 13.05 8.66 7.30
C LYS A 79 12.81 7.62 6.21
N LEU A 80 12.43 8.07 5.00
CA LEU A 80 12.38 7.25 3.79
C LEU A 80 13.70 7.38 3.01
N THR A 81 14.36 6.25 2.77
CA THR A 81 15.50 6.11 1.86
C THR A 81 15.19 5.06 0.80
N PHE A 82 16.05 4.90 -0.20
CA PHE A 82 15.89 3.88 -1.24
C PHE A 82 17.14 3.02 -1.30
N ILE A 83 16.96 1.78 -1.69
CA ILE A 83 18.01 0.78 -1.91
C ILE A 83 17.88 0.20 -3.31
N LYS A 84 18.96 -0.37 -3.82
CA LYS A 84 18.90 -1.14 -5.06
C LYS A 84 18.07 -2.41 -4.84
N PRO A 85 17.34 -2.89 -5.85
CA PRO A 85 16.54 -4.12 -5.73
C PRO A 85 17.35 -5.32 -5.24
N GLU A 86 18.62 -5.43 -5.67
CA GLU A 86 19.56 -6.50 -5.28
C GLU A 86 19.93 -6.48 -3.80
N GLU A 87 19.74 -5.35 -3.13
CA GLU A 87 20.02 -5.15 -1.70
C GLU A 87 18.81 -5.50 -0.82
N SER A 88 17.63 -5.70 -1.44
CA SER A 88 16.41 -6.04 -0.70
C SER A 88 16.58 -7.36 0.07
N ARG A 89 16.19 -7.35 1.34
CA ARG A 89 16.16 -8.57 2.18
C ARG A 89 15.14 -9.60 1.70
N TRP A 90 14.24 -9.21 0.83
CA TRP A 90 13.14 -10.03 0.32
C TRP A 90 13.36 -10.51 -1.12
N LYS A 91 14.47 -10.18 -1.76
CA LYS A 91 14.75 -10.48 -3.18
C LYS A 91 14.60 -11.96 -3.56
N GLU A 92 14.91 -12.88 -2.62
CA GLU A 92 14.84 -14.32 -2.86
C GLU A 92 13.42 -14.90 -2.57
N MET A 93 12.51 -14.09 -2.03
CA MET A 93 11.14 -14.57 -1.80
C MET A 93 10.42 -14.81 -3.13
N PRO A 94 9.72 -15.94 -3.29
CA PRO A 94 9.06 -16.30 -4.57
C PRO A 94 8.14 -15.20 -5.12
N GLN A 95 7.49 -14.44 -4.25
CA GLN A 95 6.62 -13.32 -4.63
C GLN A 95 7.39 -12.15 -5.23
N ILE A 96 8.67 -12.00 -4.89
CA ILE A 96 9.55 -10.94 -5.38
C ILE A 96 10.36 -11.46 -6.57
N SER A 97 11.08 -12.57 -6.42
CA SER A 97 11.93 -13.14 -7.47
C SER A 97 11.13 -13.60 -8.70
N GLY A 98 9.89 -13.99 -8.51
CA GLY A 98 8.97 -14.34 -9.61
C GLY A 98 8.26 -13.14 -10.26
N ASP A 99 8.34 -11.94 -9.70
CA ASP A 99 7.75 -10.75 -10.32
C ASP A 99 8.67 -10.18 -11.39
N LYS A 100 8.27 -10.32 -12.65
CA LYS A 100 9.02 -9.78 -13.81
C LYS A 100 9.24 -8.26 -13.76
N ARG A 101 8.51 -7.54 -12.91
CA ARG A 101 8.65 -6.09 -12.71
C ARG A 101 9.67 -5.74 -11.64
N PHE A 102 10.12 -6.71 -10.84
CA PHE A 102 11.14 -6.48 -9.83
C PHE A 102 12.41 -5.93 -10.50
N GLY A 103 12.96 -4.85 -9.96
CA GLY A 103 14.02 -4.09 -10.61
C GLY A 103 13.55 -2.90 -11.48
N HIS A 104 12.25 -2.80 -11.78
CA HIS A 104 11.68 -1.69 -12.55
C HIS A 104 10.87 -0.71 -11.69
N TYR A 105 10.77 -0.94 -10.41
CA TYR A 105 10.15 -0.03 -9.44
C TYR A 105 11.05 0.19 -8.23
N PRO A 106 10.97 1.34 -7.55
CA PRO A 106 11.79 1.65 -6.39
C PRO A 106 11.50 0.74 -5.19
N VAL A 107 12.56 0.38 -4.45
CA VAL A 107 12.48 -0.27 -3.15
C VAL A 107 12.86 0.75 -2.09
N GLY A 108 11.89 1.16 -1.27
CA GLY A 108 12.11 2.08 -0.17
C GLY A 108 12.42 1.36 1.13
N VAL A 109 13.23 2.00 1.96
CA VAL A 109 13.47 1.62 3.35
C VAL A 109 12.96 2.74 4.24
N LEU A 110 12.00 2.44 5.08
CA LEU A 110 11.41 3.38 6.02
C LEU A 110 11.91 3.05 7.43
N SER A 111 12.41 4.07 8.15
CA SER A 111 12.94 3.93 9.50
C SER A 111 12.15 4.79 10.49
N ASN A 112 11.76 4.20 11.63
CA ASN A 112 11.19 4.94 12.77
C ASN A 112 12.27 5.34 13.81
N GLY A 113 13.57 5.22 13.45
CA GLY A 113 14.69 5.50 14.34
C GLY A 113 15.15 4.31 15.18
N LYS A 114 14.35 3.23 15.29
CA LYS A 114 14.69 2.00 15.99
C LYS A 114 14.80 0.82 15.03
N ASN A 115 13.81 0.65 14.20
CA ASN A 115 13.70 -0.43 13.23
C ASN A 115 13.56 0.12 11.81
N THR A 116 13.77 -0.76 10.82
CA THR A 116 13.57 -0.46 9.40
C THR A 116 12.66 -1.48 8.76
N ILE A 117 11.83 -1.02 7.83
CA ILE A 117 10.97 -1.85 6.98
C ILE A 117 11.21 -1.53 5.52
N GLU A 118 10.97 -2.50 4.64
CA GLU A 118 11.02 -2.31 3.19
C GLU A 118 9.63 -2.12 2.60
N ILE A 119 9.53 -1.21 1.63
CA ILE A 119 8.32 -0.87 0.89
C ILE A 119 8.60 -0.97 -0.59
N PHE A 120 7.74 -1.67 -1.33
CA PHE A 120 7.85 -1.85 -2.77
C PHE A 120 6.92 -0.89 -3.50
N PHE A 121 7.48 0.13 -4.17
CA PHE A 121 6.73 1.20 -4.84
C PHE A 121 6.28 0.77 -6.25
N LEU A 122 5.46 -0.28 -6.33
CA LEU A 122 5.07 -1.03 -7.52
C LEU A 122 4.59 -0.20 -8.72
N HIS A 123 3.91 0.92 -8.46
CA HIS A 123 3.32 1.79 -9.49
C HIS A 123 4.01 3.15 -9.60
N TYR A 124 5.30 3.19 -9.27
CA TYR A 124 6.13 4.38 -9.36
C TYR A 124 7.31 4.11 -10.28
N HIS A 125 7.69 5.12 -11.07
CA HIS A 125 8.71 4.98 -12.10
C HIS A 125 10.10 5.47 -11.65
N SER A 126 10.17 6.19 -10.52
CA SER A 126 11.43 6.67 -9.96
C SER A 126 11.34 6.85 -8.44
N GLU A 127 12.51 6.87 -7.79
CA GLU A 127 12.63 7.19 -6.36
C GLU A 127 12.12 8.60 -6.05
N GLN A 128 12.39 9.55 -6.94
CA GLN A 128 11.90 10.92 -6.79
C GLN A 128 10.37 10.97 -6.78
N GLU A 129 9.73 10.34 -7.74
CA GLU A 129 8.25 10.25 -7.79
C GLU A 129 7.68 9.58 -6.52
N ALA A 130 8.32 8.49 -6.09
CA ALA A 130 7.90 7.77 -4.89
C ALA A 130 8.00 8.65 -3.65
N ARG A 131 9.12 9.36 -3.47
CA ARG A 131 9.36 10.31 -2.37
C ARG A 131 8.35 11.44 -2.35
N GLU A 132 8.19 12.16 -3.47
CA GLU A 132 7.28 13.30 -3.58
C GLU A 132 5.83 12.92 -3.26
N LYS A 133 5.38 11.76 -3.77
CA LYS A 133 4.03 11.27 -3.49
C LYS A 133 3.88 10.79 -2.05
N TRP A 134 4.90 10.16 -1.47
CA TRP A 134 4.92 9.78 -0.06
C TRP A 134 4.80 11.01 0.83
N GLU A 135 5.72 11.97 0.70
CA GLU A 135 5.77 13.18 1.50
C GLU A 135 4.48 14.00 1.42
N ARG A 136 3.91 14.14 0.23
CA ARG A 136 2.63 14.81 0.05
C ARG A 136 1.47 14.09 0.73
N ARG A 137 1.43 12.76 0.65
CA ARG A 137 0.30 11.96 1.16
C ARG A 137 0.32 11.77 2.66
N ILE A 138 1.50 11.68 3.28
CA ILE A 138 1.58 11.59 4.74
C ILE A 138 1.01 12.83 5.43
N GLN A 139 1.06 14.01 4.78
CA GLN A 139 0.47 15.25 5.31
C GLN A 139 -1.08 15.25 5.27
N ARG A 140 -1.68 14.30 4.56
CA ARG A 140 -3.12 14.25 4.35
C ARG A 140 -3.82 13.12 5.10
N ILE A 141 -3.10 12.43 5.95
CA ILE A 141 -3.64 11.33 6.75
C ILE A 141 -4.68 11.88 7.73
N ASN A 142 -5.91 11.41 7.59
CA ASN A 142 -6.93 11.61 8.61
C ASN A 142 -6.75 10.52 9.69
N TRP A 143 -6.09 10.90 10.76
CA TRP A 143 -5.76 10.00 11.87
C TRP A 143 -6.98 9.53 12.67
N ASP A 144 -8.05 10.30 12.67
CA ASP A 144 -9.30 9.98 13.40
C ASP A 144 -10.20 9.03 12.61
N LYS A 145 -9.95 8.90 11.29
CA LYS A 145 -10.74 8.06 10.38
C LYS A 145 -9.83 7.15 9.54
N LEU A 146 -9.02 6.34 10.21
CA LEU A 146 -8.20 5.33 9.57
C LEU A 146 -9.00 4.06 9.32
N LEU A 147 -8.94 3.57 8.07
CA LEU A 147 -9.36 2.22 7.69
C LEU A 147 -8.10 1.40 7.42
N VAL A 148 -7.80 0.47 8.31
CA VAL A 148 -6.62 -0.40 8.19
C VAL A 148 -7.03 -1.74 7.63
N LYS A 149 -6.49 -2.09 6.46
CA LYS A 149 -6.79 -3.36 5.80
C LYS A 149 -5.53 -4.21 5.67
N PHE A 150 -5.59 -5.43 6.17
CA PHE A 150 -4.60 -6.47 5.94
C PHE A 150 -5.09 -7.47 4.90
N ASN A 151 -4.18 -7.91 4.04
CA ASN A 151 -4.40 -8.97 3.07
C ASN A 151 -3.35 -10.05 3.32
N ASP A 152 -3.78 -11.31 3.26
CA ASP A 152 -3.00 -12.52 3.54
C ASP A 152 -2.04 -12.94 2.41
N GLN A 153 -1.58 -11.96 1.63
CA GLN A 153 -0.57 -12.14 0.56
C GLN A 153 0.84 -11.78 1.05
N ASN A 154 1.81 -11.87 0.14
CA ASN A 154 3.18 -11.39 0.32
C ASN A 154 3.89 -12.01 1.54
N GLY A 155 3.90 -13.35 1.60
CA GLY A 155 4.58 -14.10 2.64
C GLY A 155 3.84 -14.08 3.99
N CYS A 156 2.52 -13.88 3.96
CA CYS A 156 1.69 -13.98 5.16
C CYS A 156 1.63 -15.41 5.68
N THR A 157 1.75 -15.55 6.98
CA THR A 157 1.50 -16.78 7.72
C THR A 157 0.43 -16.55 8.78
N GLU A 158 0.00 -17.59 9.45
CA GLU A 158 -0.92 -17.50 10.59
C GLU A 158 -0.37 -16.58 11.71
N MET A 159 0.94 -16.52 11.85
CA MET A 159 1.58 -15.63 12.82
C MET A 159 1.30 -14.14 12.53
N GLU A 160 1.39 -13.71 11.27
CA GLU A 160 1.09 -12.32 10.87
C GLU A 160 -0.40 -12.00 11.06
N VAL A 161 -1.29 -12.94 10.73
CA VAL A 161 -2.73 -12.78 10.99
C VAL A 161 -3.01 -12.60 12.49
N ASN A 162 -2.43 -13.48 13.34
CA ASN A 162 -2.61 -13.41 14.77
C ASN A 162 -2.02 -12.12 15.39
N LYS A 163 -0.91 -11.60 14.85
CA LYS A 163 -0.37 -10.30 15.26
C LYS A 163 -1.28 -9.16 14.84
N PHE A 164 -1.79 -9.17 13.60
CA PHE A 164 -2.73 -8.16 13.10
C PHE A 164 -3.97 -8.05 13.99
N MET A 165 -4.57 -9.18 14.37
CA MET A 165 -5.76 -9.21 15.24
C MET A 165 -5.54 -8.60 16.62
N LYS A 166 -4.30 -8.47 17.07
CA LYS A 166 -3.93 -7.86 18.37
C LYS A 166 -3.64 -6.36 18.27
N LEU A 167 -3.56 -5.80 17.04
CA LEU A 167 -3.31 -4.38 16.87
C LEU A 167 -4.52 -3.53 17.26
N PRO A 168 -4.32 -2.29 17.73
CA PRO A 168 -5.38 -1.44 18.28
C PRO A 168 -6.27 -0.78 17.22
N PHE A 169 -6.32 -1.30 16.00
CA PHE A 169 -7.18 -0.77 14.96
C PHE A 169 -8.57 -1.39 15.04
N LYS A 170 -9.57 -0.55 15.29
CA LYS A 170 -10.98 -0.93 15.23
C LYS A 170 -11.53 -0.54 13.86
N ASN A 171 -11.81 -1.51 13.04
CA ASN A 171 -12.49 -1.32 11.75
C ASN A 171 -13.99 -1.62 11.89
#